data_d86f53b0aa63fc31316444c3d4eab10b
#
_entry.id   d86f53b0aa63fc31316444c3d4eab10b
#
_cell.length_a   1.000
_cell.length_b   1.000
_cell.length_c   1.000
_cell.angle_alpha   90.00
_cell.angle_beta   90.00
_cell.angle_gamma   90.00
#
_symmetry.space_group_name_H-M   'P 1'
#
loop_
_entity.id
_entity.type
_entity.pdbx_description
1 polymer ?
#
loop_
_entity_poly.entity_id
_entity_poly.type
_entity_poly.pdbx_seq_one_letter_code
_entity_poly.pdbx_strand_id
1 'polypeptide(L)'
;MIENRYGTPGQQNTQNPQQAQSLAFCKYFEQAHVGQVLQSHLNIILAKRQQFVGTKTLCMSLKSVQIGIKFQMTRRMIQEHINVIMYEISLPLMLLSQSEYQLWSENPIEYVRLQVDQSNPFNSKNIVKLLVNSVCGIKISKK
;
A
#
# COMPACT_ATOMS: atom_id res chain seq x y z
N MET A 1 36.03 -33.45 15.90
CA MET A 1 34.88 -33.60 14.97
C MET A 1 33.93 -32.42 15.17
N ILE A 2 33.96 -31.51 14.26
CA ILE A 2 33.00 -30.38 14.24
C ILE A 2 31.88 -30.80 13.30
N GLU A 3 30.71 -31.14 13.88
CA GLU A 3 29.54 -31.47 13.10
C GLU A 3 29.03 -30.21 12.38
N ASN A 4 29.02 -30.27 11.07
CA ASN A 4 28.43 -29.27 10.19
C ASN A 4 26.92 -29.15 10.48
N ARG A 5 26.52 -28.09 11.22
CA ARG A 5 25.12 -27.71 11.43
C ARG A 5 24.60 -26.75 10.35
N TYR A 6 24.99 -26.92 9.12
CA TYR A 6 24.38 -26.21 8.01
C TYR A 6 23.57 -27.21 7.19
N GLY A 7 22.30 -27.35 7.58
CA GLY A 7 21.31 -28.05 6.79
C GLY A 7 21.20 -27.40 5.41
N THR A 8 21.26 -28.21 4.39
CA THR A 8 21.08 -27.88 2.98
C THR A 8 19.85 -27.01 2.75
N PRO A 9 19.94 -25.89 2.00
CA PRO A 9 18.77 -25.11 1.62
C PRO A 9 18.00 -25.88 0.55
N GLY A 10 16.94 -26.58 0.95
CA GLY A 10 16.15 -27.37 0.00
C GLY A 10 15.01 -28.19 0.57
N GLN A 11 14.95 -28.37 1.87
CA GLN A 11 13.81 -29.04 2.50
C GLN A 11 13.01 -28.03 3.33
N GLN A 12 12.11 -27.31 2.67
CA GLN A 12 10.96 -26.71 3.35
C GLN A 12 10.13 -27.87 3.89
N ASN A 13 10.27 -28.08 5.20
CA ASN A 13 9.48 -29.04 5.96
C ASN A 13 8.00 -28.59 5.95
N THR A 14 7.24 -28.97 4.94
CA THR A 14 5.80 -28.77 4.82
C THR A 14 5.03 -29.74 5.72
N GLN A 15 5.47 -29.91 6.97
CA GLN A 15 4.86 -30.89 7.90
C GLN A 15 3.78 -30.29 8.81
N ASN A 16 3.46 -29.00 8.69
CA ASN A 16 2.35 -28.45 9.45
C ASN A 16 1.09 -28.36 8.56
N PRO A 17 0.05 -29.19 8.80
CA PRO A 17 -1.17 -29.18 8.01
C PRO A 17 -1.88 -27.83 8.01
N GLN A 18 -1.73 -27.04 9.06
CA GLN A 18 -2.28 -25.68 9.13
C GLN A 18 -1.56 -24.72 8.16
N GLN A 19 -0.25 -24.85 7.99
CA GLN A 19 0.51 -24.05 7.01
C GLN A 19 0.14 -24.43 5.58
N ALA A 20 -0.06 -25.70 5.30
CA ALA A 20 -0.48 -26.18 3.97
C ALA A 20 -1.88 -25.64 3.61
N GLN A 21 -2.83 -25.68 4.55
CA GLN A 21 -4.18 -25.12 4.37
C GLN A 21 -4.15 -23.61 4.18
N SER A 22 -3.36 -22.88 4.98
CA SER A 22 -3.20 -21.44 4.85
C SER A 22 -2.62 -21.07 3.48
N LEU A 23 -1.61 -21.80 3.01
CA LEU A 23 -1.01 -21.55 1.70
C LEU A 23 -1.98 -21.84 0.55
N ALA A 24 -2.77 -22.92 0.65
CA ALA A 24 -3.80 -23.27 -0.32
C ALA A 24 -4.90 -22.20 -0.38
N PHE A 25 -5.35 -21.71 0.78
CA PHE A 25 -6.30 -20.60 0.87
C PHE A 25 -5.75 -19.32 0.25
N CYS A 26 -4.50 -18.95 0.55
CA CYS A 26 -3.87 -17.76 -0.03
C CYS A 26 -3.83 -17.83 -1.56
N LYS A 27 -3.42 -18.97 -2.12
CA LYS A 27 -3.41 -19.19 -3.58
C LYS A 27 -4.80 -19.09 -4.20
N TYR A 28 -5.79 -19.73 -3.58
CA TYR A 28 -7.18 -19.66 -4.04
C TYR A 28 -7.70 -18.21 -4.01
N PHE A 29 -7.51 -17.52 -2.90
CA PHE A 29 -7.93 -16.14 -2.73
C PHE A 29 -7.26 -15.21 -3.75
N GLU A 30 -5.96 -15.39 -3.96
CA GLU A 30 -5.20 -14.61 -4.95
C GLU A 30 -5.77 -14.78 -6.36
N GLN A 31 -6.08 -16.00 -6.75
CA GLN A 31 -6.60 -16.29 -8.09
C GLN A 31 -8.06 -15.85 -8.29
N ALA A 32 -8.90 -16.03 -7.29
CA ALA A 32 -10.34 -15.84 -7.43
C ALA A 32 -10.84 -14.45 -7.04
N HIS A 33 -10.23 -13.81 -6.05
CA HIS A 33 -10.83 -12.64 -5.39
C HIS A 33 -9.97 -11.38 -5.39
N VAL A 34 -8.65 -11.48 -5.43
CA VAL A 34 -7.76 -10.31 -5.32
C VAL A 34 -8.04 -9.26 -6.39
N GLY A 35 -8.32 -9.68 -7.63
CA GLY A 35 -8.65 -8.76 -8.71
C GLY A 35 -9.94 -7.97 -8.44
N GLN A 36 -10.98 -8.62 -7.95
CA GLN A 36 -12.27 -7.98 -7.64
C GLN A 36 -12.15 -7.01 -6.45
N VAL A 37 -11.43 -7.41 -5.40
CA VAL A 37 -11.17 -6.57 -4.23
C VAL A 37 -10.40 -5.32 -4.66
N LEU A 38 -9.34 -5.49 -5.44
CA LEU A 38 -8.55 -4.37 -5.94
C LEU A 38 -9.38 -3.44 -6.82
N GLN A 39 -10.21 -3.98 -7.73
CA GLN A 39 -11.10 -3.18 -8.57
C GLN A 39 -12.05 -2.33 -7.74
N SER A 40 -12.60 -2.88 -6.66
CA SER A 40 -13.45 -2.12 -5.73
C SER A 40 -12.69 -0.95 -5.09
N HIS A 41 -11.47 -1.16 -4.66
CA HIS A 41 -10.64 -0.10 -4.11
C HIS A 41 -10.23 0.95 -5.15
N LEU A 42 -9.94 0.55 -6.38
CA LEU A 42 -9.68 1.48 -7.48
C LEU A 42 -10.91 2.35 -7.78
N ASN A 43 -12.10 1.76 -7.81
CA ASN A 43 -13.35 2.49 -8.00
C ASN A 43 -13.58 3.55 -6.91
N ILE A 44 -13.28 3.23 -5.65
CA ILE A 44 -13.35 4.18 -4.53
C ILE A 44 -12.37 5.34 -4.73
N ILE A 45 -11.14 5.06 -5.12
CA ILE A 45 -10.12 6.09 -5.36
C ILE A 45 -10.53 7.00 -6.53
N LEU A 46 -10.99 6.41 -7.62
CA LEU A 46 -11.43 7.16 -8.81
C LEU A 46 -12.68 7.99 -8.52
N ALA A 47 -13.60 7.49 -7.68
CA ALA A 47 -14.78 8.22 -7.24
C ALA A 47 -14.45 9.53 -6.50
N LYS A 48 -13.25 9.63 -5.87
CA LYS A 48 -12.78 10.85 -5.21
C LYS A 48 -12.74 12.07 -6.14
N ARG A 49 -12.62 11.86 -7.44
CA ARG A 49 -12.62 12.94 -8.44
C ARG A 49 -13.98 13.62 -8.58
N GLN A 50 -15.06 12.92 -8.29
CA GLN A 50 -16.44 13.37 -8.58
C GLN A 50 -17.28 13.56 -7.31
N GLN A 51 -16.90 12.93 -6.22
CA GLN A 51 -17.66 12.94 -5.00
C GLN A 51 -16.78 12.92 -3.75
N PHE A 52 -17.37 13.24 -2.61
CA PHE A 52 -16.68 13.15 -1.33
C PHE A 52 -16.42 11.68 -0.97
N VAL A 53 -15.18 11.37 -0.67
CA VAL A 53 -14.76 10.08 -0.10
C VAL A 53 -14.09 10.34 1.24
N GLY A 54 -14.55 9.67 2.28
CA GLY A 54 -14.01 9.82 3.63
C GLY A 54 -12.53 9.45 3.70
N THR A 55 -11.77 10.19 4.49
CA THR A 55 -10.30 10.03 4.60
C THR A 55 -9.90 8.60 4.95
N LYS A 56 -10.56 7.97 5.92
CA LYS A 56 -10.25 6.57 6.31
C LYS A 56 -10.44 5.60 5.16
N THR A 57 -11.55 5.71 4.44
CA THR A 57 -11.87 4.85 3.28
C THR A 57 -10.84 5.06 2.17
N LEU A 58 -10.48 6.30 1.88
CA LEU A 58 -9.47 6.63 0.89
C LEU A 58 -8.10 6.07 1.28
N CYS A 59 -7.70 6.22 2.54
CA CYS A 59 -6.44 5.67 3.05
C CYS A 59 -6.38 4.15 2.94
N MET A 60 -7.45 3.46 3.29
CA MET A 60 -7.53 2.00 3.16
C MET A 60 -7.41 1.56 1.70
N SER A 61 -8.08 2.26 0.79
CA SER A 61 -8.03 1.97 -0.64
C SER A 61 -6.64 2.22 -1.23
N LEU A 62 -5.99 3.33 -0.89
CA LEU A 62 -4.61 3.62 -1.31
C LEU A 62 -3.61 2.58 -0.76
N LYS A 63 -3.80 2.13 0.48
CA LYS A 63 -2.98 1.07 1.07
C LYS A 63 -3.17 -0.26 0.33
N SER A 64 -4.38 -0.61 -0.05
CA SER A 64 -4.66 -1.80 -0.86
C SER A 64 -3.98 -1.73 -2.23
N VAL A 65 -4.00 -0.58 -2.88
CA VAL A 65 -3.28 -0.35 -4.14
C VAL A 65 -1.76 -0.44 -3.93
N GLN A 66 -1.22 0.15 -2.86
CA GLN A 66 0.20 0.09 -2.53
C GLN A 66 0.69 -1.36 -2.33
N ILE A 67 -0.13 -2.20 -1.71
CA ILE A 67 0.16 -3.63 -1.56
C ILE A 67 0.03 -4.34 -2.92
N GLY A 68 -1.03 -4.05 -3.67
CA GLY A 68 -1.31 -4.66 -4.96
C GLY A 68 -0.23 -4.42 -6.02
N ILE A 69 0.47 -3.30 -5.97
CA ILE A 69 1.59 -2.98 -6.87
C ILE A 69 2.71 -4.04 -6.81
N LYS A 70 2.90 -4.70 -5.67
CA LYS A 70 3.93 -5.72 -5.48
C LYS A 70 3.66 -7.01 -6.26
N PHE A 71 2.39 -7.30 -6.57
CA PHE A 71 1.99 -8.52 -7.26
C PHE A 71 1.84 -8.29 -8.77
N GLN A 72 2.33 -9.22 -9.56
CA GLN A 72 2.34 -9.07 -11.03
C GLN A 72 0.93 -9.00 -11.63
N MET A 73 0.00 -9.79 -11.11
CA MET A 73 -1.38 -9.83 -11.62
C MET A 73 -2.11 -8.50 -11.45
N THR A 74 -2.03 -7.92 -10.25
CA THR A 74 -2.74 -6.69 -9.90
C THR A 74 -2.03 -5.43 -10.39
N ARG A 75 -0.72 -5.51 -10.62
CA ARG A 75 0.08 -4.39 -11.13
C ARG A 75 -0.43 -3.84 -12.45
N ARG A 76 -0.83 -4.71 -13.38
CA ARG A 76 -1.36 -4.28 -14.68
C ARG A 76 -2.61 -3.43 -14.53
N MET A 77 -3.56 -3.85 -13.69
CA MET A 77 -4.77 -3.10 -13.39
C MET A 77 -4.46 -1.72 -12.81
N ILE A 78 -3.47 -1.65 -11.91
CA ILE A 78 -3.07 -0.39 -11.28
C ILE A 78 -2.36 0.52 -12.29
N GLN A 79 -1.54 -0.04 -13.19
CA GLN A 79 -0.81 0.74 -14.19
C GLN A 79 -1.70 1.55 -15.12
N GLU A 80 -2.88 1.05 -15.46
CA GLU A 80 -3.86 1.77 -16.28
C GLU A 80 -4.36 3.06 -15.60
N HIS A 81 -4.39 3.09 -14.26
CA HIS A 81 -4.90 4.21 -13.47
C HIS A 81 -3.80 4.99 -12.75
N ILE A 82 -2.52 4.61 -12.92
CA ILE A 82 -1.43 5.14 -12.10
C ILE A 82 -1.28 6.66 -12.21
N ASN A 83 -1.49 7.22 -13.40
CA ASN A 83 -1.37 8.66 -13.60
C ASN A 83 -2.45 9.42 -12.81
N VAL A 84 -3.69 8.93 -12.85
CA VAL A 84 -4.80 9.54 -12.10
C VAL A 84 -4.53 9.42 -10.59
N ILE A 85 -4.13 8.24 -10.13
CA ILE A 85 -3.82 8.00 -8.71
C ILE A 85 -2.70 8.92 -8.24
N MET A 86 -1.65 9.10 -9.04
CA MET A 86 -0.48 9.89 -8.64
C MET A 86 -0.75 11.39 -8.71
N TYR A 87 -1.29 11.89 -9.84
CA TYR A 87 -1.40 13.34 -10.06
C TYR A 87 -2.69 13.94 -9.52
N GLU A 88 -3.81 13.23 -9.61
CA GLU A 88 -5.10 13.81 -9.23
C GLU A 88 -5.51 13.47 -7.79
N ILE A 89 -4.98 12.39 -7.22
CA ILE A 89 -5.32 11.95 -5.86
C ILE A 89 -4.15 12.13 -4.90
N SER A 90 -2.99 11.57 -5.22
CA SER A 90 -1.85 11.52 -4.29
C SER A 90 -1.20 12.89 -4.10
N LEU A 91 -0.95 13.65 -5.16
CA LEU A 91 -0.36 14.98 -5.08
C LEU A 91 -1.19 15.95 -4.21
N PRO A 92 -2.51 16.10 -4.40
CA PRO A 92 -3.32 16.92 -3.53
C PRO A 92 -3.27 16.53 -2.06
N LEU A 93 -3.18 15.21 -1.77
CA LEU A 93 -3.06 14.71 -0.39
C LEU A 93 -1.71 15.02 0.27
N MET A 94 -0.68 15.33 -0.52
CA MET A 94 0.64 15.73 -0.02
C MET A 94 0.72 17.21 0.31
N LEU A 95 -0.20 18.02 -0.22
CA LEU A 95 -0.23 19.44 0.05
C LEU A 95 -0.63 19.71 1.51
N LEU A 96 -0.21 20.86 2.01
CA LEU A 96 -0.65 21.36 3.31
C LEU A 96 -2.12 21.78 3.22
N SER A 97 -2.95 21.25 4.12
CA SER A 97 -4.29 21.78 4.33
C SER A 97 -4.22 23.11 5.06
N GLN A 98 -5.30 23.90 5.01
CA GLN A 98 -5.40 25.16 5.73
C GLN A 98 -5.16 24.98 7.25
N SER A 99 -5.72 23.93 7.84
CA SER A 99 -5.52 23.61 9.25
C SER A 99 -4.08 23.21 9.59
N GLU A 100 -3.41 22.47 8.69
CA GLU A 100 -1.99 22.12 8.86
C GLU A 100 -1.09 23.36 8.72
N TYR A 101 -1.39 24.25 7.80
CA TYR A 101 -0.67 25.52 7.66
C TYR A 101 -0.82 26.39 8.91
N GLN A 102 -2.03 26.47 9.45
CA GLN A 102 -2.28 27.19 10.71
C GLN A 102 -1.50 26.56 11.87
N LEU A 103 -1.57 25.24 12.01
CA LEU A 103 -0.81 24.52 13.05
C LEU A 103 0.70 24.73 12.90
N TRP A 104 1.22 24.70 11.67
CA TRP A 104 2.64 25.00 11.41
C TRP A 104 3.01 26.41 11.86
N SER A 105 2.13 27.39 11.61
CA SER A 105 2.39 28.79 11.97
C SER A 105 2.31 29.03 13.48
N GLU A 106 1.38 28.38 14.18
CA GLU A 106 1.13 28.55 15.61
C GLU A 106 2.02 27.67 16.49
N ASN A 107 2.22 26.41 16.08
CA ASN A 107 2.98 25.42 16.85
C ASN A 107 3.74 24.44 15.93
N PRO A 108 4.89 24.84 15.38
CA PRO A 108 5.65 24.00 14.44
C PRO A 108 6.14 22.69 15.05
N ILE A 109 6.40 22.66 16.35
CA ILE A 109 6.85 21.44 17.05
C ILE A 109 5.73 20.38 17.02
N GLU A 110 4.52 20.79 17.35
CA GLU A 110 3.35 19.89 17.35
C GLU A 110 3.03 19.43 15.92
N TYR A 111 3.14 20.32 14.93
CA TYR A 111 2.99 19.95 13.53
C TYR A 111 3.97 18.83 13.14
N VAL A 112 5.27 18.99 13.45
CA VAL A 112 6.29 17.98 13.15
C VAL A 112 5.99 16.67 13.88
N ARG A 113 5.59 16.73 15.16
CA ARG A 113 5.21 15.55 15.94
C ARG A 113 4.10 14.76 15.27
N LEU A 114 3.04 15.42 14.82
CA LEU A 114 1.90 14.78 14.14
C LEU A 114 2.29 14.20 12.77
N GLN A 115 3.21 14.85 12.03
CA GLN A 115 3.67 14.36 10.75
C GLN A 115 4.58 13.13 10.86
N VAL A 116 5.34 13.02 11.94
CA VAL A 116 6.26 11.91 12.20
C VAL A 116 5.55 10.74 12.89
N ASP A 117 4.37 10.97 13.46
CA ASP A 117 3.60 9.92 14.13
C ASP A 117 3.18 8.81 13.14
N GLN A 118 3.93 7.71 13.19
CA GLN A 118 3.66 6.52 12.37
C GLN A 118 2.59 5.61 12.99
N SER A 119 2.13 5.92 14.20
CA SER A 119 1.10 5.12 14.87
C SER A 119 -0.29 5.31 14.26
N ASN A 120 -0.51 6.42 13.54
CA ASN A 120 -1.76 6.69 12.86
C ASN A 120 -1.84 5.95 11.51
N PRO A 121 -2.60 4.84 11.42
CA PRO A 121 -2.73 4.06 10.20
C PRO A 121 -3.49 4.78 9.08
N PHE A 122 -4.13 5.91 9.40
CA PHE A 122 -4.94 6.71 8.47
C PHE A 122 -4.26 8.04 8.12
N ASN A 123 -2.97 8.17 8.32
CA ASN A 123 -2.22 9.33 7.84
C ASN A 123 -2.04 9.20 6.32
N SER A 124 -2.81 10.00 5.58
CA SER A 124 -2.82 9.98 4.11
C SER A 124 -1.45 10.28 3.50
N LYS A 125 -0.68 11.21 4.10
CA LYS A 125 0.66 11.57 3.61
C LYS A 125 1.64 10.40 3.74
N ASN A 126 1.61 9.66 4.84
CA ASN A 126 2.45 8.48 5.01
C ASN A 126 2.09 7.37 4.02
N ILE A 127 0.80 7.14 3.78
CA ILE A 127 0.35 6.15 2.81
C ILE A 127 0.77 6.54 1.39
N VAL A 128 0.62 7.81 1.03
CA VAL A 128 1.05 8.32 -0.28
C VAL A 128 2.57 8.20 -0.44
N LYS A 129 3.38 8.50 0.57
CA LYS A 129 4.84 8.28 0.54
C LYS A 129 5.19 6.83 0.24
N LEU A 130 4.53 5.88 0.92
CA LEU A 130 4.74 4.45 0.69
C LEU A 130 4.31 4.03 -0.71
N LEU A 131 3.21 4.59 -1.22
CA LEU A 131 2.74 4.34 -2.58
C LEU A 131 3.75 4.84 -3.62
N VAL A 132 4.23 6.08 -3.48
CA VAL A 132 5.26 6.67 -4.37
C VAL A 132 6.52 5.81 -4.38
N ASN A 133 7.01 5.41 -3.22
CA ASN A 133 8.19 4.54 -3.10
C ASN A 133 7.98 3.20 -3.81
N SER A 134 6.78 2.60 -3.67
CA SER A 134 6.46 1.35 -4.35
C SER A 134 6.40 1.49 -5.87
N VAL A 135 5.86 2.61 -6.37
CA VAL A 135 5.82 2.92 -7.81
C VAL A 135 7.23 3.16 -8.36
N CYS A 136 8.05 3.93 -7.66
CA CYS A 136 9.43 4.21 -8.06
C CYS A 136 10.29 2.93 -8.06
N GLY A 137 10.12 2.06 -7.07
CA GLY A 137 10.84 0.79 -6.97
C GLY A 137 10.61 -0.13 -8.17
N ILE A 138 9.41 -0.10 -8.77
CA ILE A 138 9.10 -0.91 -9.95
C ILE A 138 9.83 -0.42 -11.21
N LYS A 139 10.00 0.89 -11.36
CA LYS A 139 10.71 1.46 -12.53
C LYS A 139 12.20 1.11 -12.54
N ILE A 140 12.81 0.96 -11.37
CA ILE A 140 14.23 0.59 -11.23
C ILE A 140 14.46 -0.87 -11.61
N SER A 141 13.47 -1.73 -11.42
CA SER A 141 13.54 -3.17 -11.71
C SER A 141 13.43 -3.53 -13.22
N LYS A 142 13.22 -2.54 -14.10
CA LYS A 142 13.05 -2.72 -15.56
C LYS A 142 14.31 -2.43 -16.39
N LYS A 143 15.48 -2.30 -15.75
CA LYS A 143 16.76 -2.18 -16.46
C LYS A 143 17.47 -3.52 -16.56
#